data_3b5bef691c16a47db93d4259d3f4d0c4
#
_entry.id   3b5bef691c16a47db93d4259d3f4d0c4
#
_cell.length_a   1.000
_cell.length_b   1.000
_cell.length_c   1.000
_cell.angle_alpha   90.00
_cell.angle_beta   90.00
_cell.angle_gamma   90.00
#
_symmetry.space_group_name_H-M   'P 1'
#
loop_
_entity.id
_entity.type
_entity.pdbx_description
1 polymer ?
#
loop_
_entity_poly.entity_id
_entity_poly.type
_entity_poly.pdbx_seq_one_letter_code
_entity_poly.pdbx_strand_id
1 'polypeptide(L)'
;VDIRTILKRIPHDDLLDLVMHLIQSNKKAQEKALHFLENKGYLNDEELAQKHYNEYREKFAEAIDIISEFNMYGGGPEEDEDRAYENMEQVLSLLADGTLPDNCREEMIHELMEQYLEGNSGFDDAIWDWIERIACEEAHWRIVLSYLKQSNSKYNQSLMLDIYRYKLGDEETYEQMRIQQLTYGSDYLDYAQFLEQKGEKKKALEIAEKGLREGEGFLGALYEYVFERYGQMGEKEKALQLLKQQFQHRPSYELYKKAIAYAAPSVKEAVREELYALLTRQSFYSYVKAEIDYNEGNSKELLQYVTKTASFPIYFDPSKYERYLNERHPLEMIAYYKQKVEQLIGQRKRSAYRRAIVYIEEIRRVYIDILGQPDKWKAYFNSAIAPYQHRLPAFLDEWKKRGGE
;
A
#
# COMPACT_ATOMS: atom_id res chain seq x y z
N VAL A 1 -36.46 6.58 52.38
CA VAL A 1 -37.32 5.37 52.33
C VAL A 1 -36.56 4.31 51.57
N ASP A 2 -36.37 3.12 52.21
CA ASP A 2 -35.72 2.00 51.55
C ASP A 2 -36.73 1.25 50.67
N ILE A 3 -36.66 1.50 49.36
CA ILE A 3 -37.53 0.92 48.33
C ILE A 3 -37.45 -0.64 48.40
N ARG A 4 -36.27 -1.21 48.65
CA ARG A 4 -36.10 -2.67 48.69
C ARG A 4 -36.93 -3.32 49.81
N THR A 5 -37.02 -2.65 50.98
CA THR A 5 -37.83 -3.11 52.09
C THR A 5 -39.33 -3.01 51.83
N ILE A 6 -39.76 -1.97 51.04
CA ILE A 6 -41.14 -1.84 50.63
C ILE A 6 -41.53 -2.94 49.62
N LEU A 7 -40.71 -3.12 48.58
CA LEU A 7 -40.95 -4.13 47.53
C LEU A 7 -41.10 -5.54 48.08
N LYS A 8 -40.40 -5.88 49.18
CA LYS A 8 -40.54 -7.22 49.83
C LYS A 8 -41.88 -7.42 50.52
N ARG A 9 -42.67 -6.41 50.75
CA ARG A 9 -43.98 -6.48 51.42
C ARG A 9 -45.15 -6.39 50.44
N ILE A 10 -44.87 -6.10 49.17
CA ILE A 10 -45.91 -6.01 48.14
C ILE A 10 -46.34 -7.41 47.75
N PRO A 11 -47.66 -7.70 47.60
CA PRO A 11 -48.14 -8.92 47.01
C PRO A 11 -47.53 -9.16 45.63
N HIS A 12 -47.36 -10.44 45.24
CA HIS A 12 -46.69 -10.81 43.99
C HIS A 12 -47.41 -10.20 42.76
N ASP A 13 -48.71 -10.21 42.74
CA ASP A 13 -49.51 -9.67 41.62
C ASP A 13 -49.30 -8.14 41.48
N ASP A 14 -49.39 -7.41 42.62
CA ASP A 14 -49.11 -5.97 42.63
C ASP A 14 -47.67 -5.62 42.24
N LEU A 15 -46.71 -6.47 42.58
CA LEU A 15 -45.31 -6.33 42.18
C LEU A 15 -45.17 -6.54 40.67
N LEU A 16 -45.86 -7.57 40.11
CA LEU A 16 -45.89 -7.82 38.67
C LEU A 16 -46.50 -6.64 37.91
N ASP A 17 -47.64 -6.10 38.39
CA ASP A 17 -48.31 -4.96 37.81
C ASP A 17 -47.37 -3.72 37.80
N LEU A 18 -46.67 -3.47 38.91
CA LEU A 18 -45.68 -2.38 38.99
C LEU A 18 -44.55 -2.59 37.98
N VAL A 19 -44.01 -3.79 37.88
CA VAL A 19 -42.94 -4.11 36.91
C VAL A 19 -43.45 -3.93 35.49
N MET A 20 -44.65 -4.44 35.14
CA MET A 20 -45.25 -4.29 33.83
C MET A 20 -45.48 -2.82 33.48
N HIS A 21 -45.97 -2.01 34.43
CA HIS A 21 -46.14 -0.59 34.22
C HIS A 21 -44.82 0.14 33.92
N LEU A 22 -43.72 -0.19 34.64
CA LEU A 22 -42.42 0.40 34.40
C LEU A 22 -41.85 -0.01 33.05
N ILE A 23 -42.02 -1.24 32.62
CA ILE A 23 -41.54 -1.78 31.35
C ILE A 23 -42.32 -1.19 30.18
N GLN A 24 -43.63 -1.16 30.24
CA GLN A 24 -44.46 -0.64 29.16
C GLN A 24 -44.31 0.85 28.92
N SER A 25 -43.93 1.61 29.93
CA SER A 25 -43.74 3.07 29.84
C SER A 25 -42.38 3.51 29.33
N ASN A 26 -41.42 2.57 29.22
CA ASN A 26 -40.03 2.91 28.90
C ASN A 26 -39.32 1.81 28.12
N LYS A 27 -39.04 2.01 26.81
CA LYS A 27 -38.36 1.06 25.91
C LYS A 27 -37.03 0.55 26.53
N LYS A 28 -36.24 1.46 27.09
CA LYS A 28 -34.94 1.13 27.73
C LYS A 28 -35.07 0.23 28.98
N ALA A 29 -36.21 0.36 29.70
CA ALA A 29 -36.53 -0.52 30.82
C ALA A 29 -36.94 -1.90 30.33
N GLN A 30 -37.70 -1.98 29.23
CA GLN A 30 -38.08 -3.22 28.58
C GLN A 30 -36.88 -4.01 28.08
N GLU A 31 -35.94 -3.38 27.39
CA GLU A 31 -34.68 -3.99 26.93
C GLU A 31 -33.86 -4.57 28.09
N LYS A 32 -33.70 -3.77 29.17
CA LYS A 32 -32.99 -4.23 30.39
C LYS A 32 -33.67 -5.42 31.06
N ALA A 33 -35.00 -5.44 31.06
CA ALA A 33 -35.75 -6.55 31.63
C ALA A 33 -35.58 -7.82 30.77
N LEU A 34 -35.67 -7.73 29.44
CA LEU A 34 -35.45 -8.85 28.54
C LEU A 34 -34.01 -9.38 28.64
N HIS A 35 -33.02 -8.51 28.67
CA HIS A 35 -31.62 -8.92 28.88
C HIS A 35 -31.38 -9.61 30.24
N PHE A 36 -32.04 -9.13 31.31
CA PHE A 36 -32.02 -9.79 32.61
C PHE A 36 -32.62 -11.18 32.56
N LEU A 37 -33.79 -11.34 31.92
CA LEU A 37 -34.48 -12.63 31.76
C LEU A 37 -33.65 -13.65 30.97
N GLU A 38 -33.03 -13.21 29.88
CA GLU A 38 -32.11 -13.99 29.07
C GLU A 38 -30.92 -14.48 29.90
N ASN A 39 -30.19 -13.56 30.55
CA ASN A 39 -29.01 -13.87 31.36
C ASN A 39 -29.32 -14.84 32.53
N LYS A 40 -30.57 -14.90 32.96
CA LYS A 40 -31.04 -15.82 33.98
C LYS A 40 -31.58 -17.12 33.42
N GLY A 41 -31.68 -17.27 32.11
CA GLY A 41 -32.19 -18.46 31.44
C GLY A 41 -33.70 -18.65 31.64
N TYR A 42 -34.44 -17.53 31.74
CA TYR A 42 -35.89 -17.58 31.90
C TYR A 42 -36.65 -17.56 30.58
N LEU A 43 -35.96 -17.18 29.47
CA LEU A 43 -36.54 -17.25 28.15
C LEU A 43 -36.41 -18.67 27.59
N ASN A 44 -37.50 -19.17 26.98
CA ASN A 44 -37.42 -20.39 26.19
C ASN A 44 -36.84 -20.08 24.78
N ASP A 45 -36.55 -21.11 24.00
CA ASP A 45 -35.91 -20.97 22.69
C ASP A 45 -36.72 -20.13 21.72
N GLU A 46 -38.05 -20.20 21.75
CA GLU A 46 -38.92 -19.39 20.87
C GLU A 46 -38.93 -17.91 21.28
N GLU A 47 -39.01 -17.64 22.60
CA GLU A 47 -38.95 -16.27 23.13
C GLU A 47 -37.58 -15.63 22.89
N LEU A 48 -36.51 -16.41 22.98
CA LEU A 48 -35.15 -15.95 22.67
C LEU A 48 -34.98 -15.64 21.17
N ALA A 49 -35.44 -16.54 20.30
CA ALA A 49 -35.40 -16.33 18.85
C ALA A 49 -36.21 -15.08 18.45
N GLN A 50 -37.40 -14.89 19.04
CA GLN A 50 -38.21 -13.71 18.76
C GLN A 50 -37.52 -12.41 19.25
N LYS A 51 -36.91 -12.44 20.43
CA LYS A 51 -36.11 -11.31 20.94
C LYS A 51 -34.98 -10.97 19.98
N HIS A 52 -34.17 -11.95 19.57
CA HIS A 52 -33.04 -11.75 18.66
C HIS A 52 -33.49 -11.28 17.28
N TYR A 53 -34.63 -11.80 16.78
CA TYR A 53 -35.21 -11.34 15.52
C TYR A 53 -35.66 -9.84 15.59
N ASN A 54 -36.27 -9.42 16.70
CA ASN A 54 -36.69 -8.02 16.87
C ASN A 54 -35.45 -7.11 16.99
N GLU A 55 -34.40 -7.53 17.70
CA GLU A 55 -33.14 -6.82 17.84
C GLU A 55 -32.44 -6.68 16.49
N TYR A 56 -32.35 -7.76 15.71
CA TYR A 56 -31.88 -7.75 14.34
C TYR A 56 -32.62 -6.70 13.50
N ARG A 57 -33.95 -6.77 13.46
CA ARG A 57 -34.77 -5.87 12.65
C ARG A 57 -34.53 -4.39 12.99
N GLU A 58 -34.43 -4.08 14.27
CA GLU A 58 -34.19 -2.70 14.73
C GLU A 58 -32.79 -2.22 14.35
N LYS A 59 -31.77 -3.02 14.68
CA LYS A 59 -30.38 -2.67 14.45
C LYS A 59 -30.02 -2.59 12.98
N PHE A 60 -30.47 -3.57 12.20
CA PHE A 60 -30.25 -3.59 10.77
C PHE A 60 -30.91 -2.43 10.06
N ALA A 61 -32.19 -2.15 10.37
CA ALA A 61 -32.88 -1.02 9.77
C ALA A 61 -32.20 0.33 10.09
N GLU A 62 -31.78 0.55 11.35
CA GLU A 62 -31.04 1.76 11.70
C GLU A 62 -29.71 1.88 10.95
N ALA A 63 -28.96 0.79 10.77
CA ALA A 63 -27.71 0.81 10.00
C ALA A 63 -27.96 1.14 8.53
N ILE A 64 -28.98 0.54 7.90
CA ILE A 64 -29.33 0.80 6.50
C ILE A 64 -29.84 2.25 6.32
N ASP A 65 -30.63 2.78 7.25
CA ASP A 65 -31.10 4.16 7.20
C ASP A 65 -29.92 5.15 7.23
N ILE A 66 -28.93 4.93 8.10
CA ILE A 66 -27.70 5.74 8.17
C ILE A 66 -26.93 5.65 6.85
N ILE A 67 -26.69 4.45 6.32
CA ILE A 67 -25.95 4.25 5.08
C ILE A 67 -26.66 4.93 3.91
N SER A 68 -28.01 4.82 3.84
CA SER A 68 -28.83 5.46 2.82
C SER A 68 -28.74 6.99 2.91
N GLU A 69 -28.77 7.55 4.13
CA GLU A 69 -28.59 8.99 4.33
C GLU A 69 -27.19 9.44 3.87
N PHE A 70 -26.14 8.66 4.18
CA PHE A 70 -24.77 8.93 3.72
C PHE A 70 -24.68 8.84 2.19
N ASN A 71 -25.35 7.89 1.54
CA ASN A 71 -25.44 7.82 0.07
C ASN A 71 -26.09 9.08 -0.50
N MET A 72 -27.15 9.60 0.12
CA MET A 72 -27.86 10.80 -0.33
C MET A 72 -26.95 12.05 -0.26
N TYR A 73 -26.13 12.19 0.78
CA TYR A 73 -25.35 13.41 1.04
C TYR A 73 -23.85 13.27 0.75
N GLY A 74 -23.35 12.08 0.45
CA GLY A 74 -21.93 11.80 0.20
C GLY A 74 -21.11 11.74 1.49
N GLY A 75 -21.67 11.20 2.55
CA GLY A 75 -21.10 11.06 3.88
C GLY A 75 -21.94 11.73 4.97
N GLY A 76 -21.53 11.59 6.23
CA GLY A 76 -22.25 12.13 7.38
C GLY A 76 -21.38 12.30 8.62
N PRO A 77 -22.00 12.53 9.79
CA PRO A 77 -21.28 12.66 11.06
C PRO A 77 -20.59 11.36 11.48
N GLU A 78 -19.38 11.48 12.08
CA GLU A 78 -18.61 10.35 12.61
C GLU A 78 -19.39 9.52 13.65
N GLU A 79 -20.22 10.17 14.48
CA GLU A 79 -21.07 9.48 15.46
C GLU A 79 -22.14 8.57 14.80
N ASP A 80 -22.63 8.94 13.63
CA ASP A 80 -23.59 8.12 12.87
C ASP A 80 -22.87 6.99 12.15
N GLU A 81 -21.65 7.25 11.62
CA GLU A 81 -20.80 6.22 11.05
C GLU A 81 -20.47 5.13 12.08
N ASP A 82 -19.96 5.51 13.25
CA ASP A 82 -19.68 4.59 14.37
C ASP A 82 -20.92 3.77 14.74
N ARG A 83 -22.10 4.42 14.80
CA ARG A 83 -23.36 3.74 15.13
C ARG A 83 -23.78 2.72 14.07
N ALA A 84 -23.57 3.00 12.79
CA ALA A 84 -23.82 2.03 11.72
C ALA A 84 -22.93 0.81 11.87
N TYR A 85 -21.63 1.00 12.12
CA TYR A 85 -20.70 -0.10 12.39
C TYR A 85 -21.09 -0.91 13.63
N GLU A 86 -21.39 -0.26 14.75
CA GLU A 86 -21.80 -0.95 15.98
C GLU A 86 -23.07 -1.78 15.78
N ASN A 87 -24.06 -1.23 15.09
CA ASN A 87 -25.30 -1.93 14.79
C ASN A 87 -25.06 -3.15 13.89
N MET A 88 -24.25 -3.01 12.84
CA MET A 88 -23.92 -4.12 11.96
C MET A 88 -23.13 -5.22 12.69
N GLU A 89 -22.18 -4.89 13.57
CA GLU A 89 -21.46 -5.89 14.36
C GLU A 89 -22.40 -6.66 15.31
N GLN A 90 -23.39 -6.00 15.90
CA GLN A 90 -24.42 -6.66 16.71
C GLN A 90 -25.27 -7.61 15.86
N VAL A 91 -25.72 -7.17 14.68
CA VAL A 91 -26.45 -8.00 13.72
C VAL A 91 -25.67 -9.25 13.32
N LEU A 92 -24.39 -9.08 12.98
CA LEU A 92 -23.51 -10.18 12.60
C LEU A 92 -23.23 -11.16 13.76
N SER A 93 -23.20 -10.66 15.00
CA SER A 93 -23.13 -11.52 16.19
C SER A 93 -24.37 -12.38 16.34
N LEU A 94 -25.57 -11.79 16.24
CA LEU A 94 -26.84 -12.53 16.29
C LEU A 94 -26.94 -13.61 15.18
N LEU A 95 -26.40 -13.27 13.99
CA LEU A 95 -26.34 -14.18 12.87
C LEU A 95 -25.39 -15.38 13.13
N ALA A 96 -24.27 -15.13 13.79
CA ALA A 96 -23.29 -16.16 14.14
C ALA A 96 -23.80 -17.11 15.24
N ASP A 97 -24.66 -16.62 16.14
CA ASP A 97 -25.29 -17.42 17.19
C ASP A 97 -26.34 -18.40 16.65
N GLY A 98 -26.70 -18.31 15.36
CA GLY A 98 -27.62 -19.23 14.68
C GLY A 98 -29.08 -19.13 15.15
N THR A 99 -29.46 -18.05 15.78
CA THR A 99 -30.80 -17.82 16.33
C THR A 99 -31.75 -17.11 15.36
N LEU A 100 -31.19 -16.53 14.27
CA LEU A 100 -31.97 -15.85 13.25
C LEU A 100 -32.44 -16.84 12.17
N PRO A 101 -33.64 -16.63 11.57
CA PRO A 101 -34.09 -17.38 10.41
C PRO A 101 -33.13 -17.23 9.21
N ASP A 102 -32.98 -18.28 8.40
CA ASP A 102 -32.07 -18.29 7.25
C ASP A 102 -32.38 -17.21 6.21
N ASN A 103 -33.65 -16.84 6.02
CA ASN A 103 -34.06 -15.80 5.08
C ASN A 103 -33.57 -14.40 5.47
N CYS A 104 -33.15 -14.17 6.72
CA CYS A 104 -32.57 -12.89 7.13
C CYS A 104 -31.26 -12.60 6.36
N ARG A 105 -30.48 -13.64 5.99
CA ARG A 105 -29.25 -13.46 5.20
C ARG A 105 -29.54 -12.90 3.81
N GLU A 106 -30.54 -13.46 3.14
CA GLU A 106 -30.93 -12.98 1.80
C GLU A 106 -31.45 -11.54 1.86
N GLU A 107 -32.31 -11.21 2.85
CA GLU A 107 -32.80 -9.84 3.08
C GLU A 107 -31.64 -8.87 3.30
N MET A 108 -30.69 -9.19 4.19
CA MET A 108 -29.52 -8.36 4.42
C MET A 108 -28.67 -8.15 3.16
N ILE A 109 -28.44 -9.20 2.37
CA ILE A 109 -27.65 -9.09 1.14
C ILE A 109 -28.34 -8.18 0.13
N HIS A 110 -29.66 -8.27 -0.02
CA HIS A 110 -30.42 -7.40 -0.91
C HIS A 110 -30.26 -5.92 -0.53
N GLU A 111 -30.56 -5.59 0.72
CA GLU A 111 -30.48 -4.20 1.22
C GLU A 111 -29.04 -3.65 1.13
N LEU A 112 -28.04 -4.43 1.57
CA LEU A 112 -26.63 -4.00 1.50
C LEU A 112 -26.15 -3.81 0.05
N MET A 113 -26.55 -4.68 -0.86
CA MET A 113 -26.18 -4.54 -2.27
C MET A 113 -26.87 -3.36 -2.97
N GLU A 114 -28.07 -2.98 -2.55
CA GLU A 114 -28.71 -1.74 -3.01
C GLU A 114 -27.89 -0.53 -2.58
N GLN A 115 -27.52 -0.45 -1.31
CA GLN A 115 -26.66 0.63 -0.80
C GLN A 115 -25.28 0.66 -1.45
N TYR A 116 -24.69 -0.51 -1.70
CA TYR A 116 -23.41 -0.65 -2.39
C TYR A 116 -23.45 -0.10 -3.82
N LEU A 117 -24.54 -0.35 -4.58
CA LEU A 117 -24.65 0.13 -5.96
C LEU A 117 -24.87 1.65 -6.06
N GLU A 118 -25.42 2.30 -5.04
CA GLU A 118 -25.47 3.75 -4.96
C GLU A 118 -24.08 4.37 -4.84
N GLY A 119 -23.18 3.75 -4.06
CA GLY A 119 -21.73 3.96 -4.08
C GLY A 119 -21.26 5.37 -3.72
N ASN A 120 -21.96 6.09 -2.84
CA ASN A 120 -21.64 7.46 -2.43
C ASN A 120 -21.54 7.63 -0.91
N SER A 121 -21.77 6.58 -0.13
CA SER A 121 -21.79 6.64 1.34
C SER A 121 -20.40 6.64 1.98
N GLY A 122 -19.39 6.09 1.32
CA GLY A 122 -18.09 5.76 1.90
C GLY A 122 -18.06 4.43 2.66
N PHE A 123 -19.18 3.68 2.69
CA PHE A 123 -19.25 2.36 3.31
C PHE A 123 -18.92 1.19 2.36
N ASP A 124 -18.49 1.46 1.13
CA ASP A 124 -18.34 0.42 0.10
C ASP A 124 -17.48 -0.78 0.59
N ASP A 125 -16.33 -0.53 1.19
CA ASP A 125 -15.44 -1.56 1.72
C ASP A 125 -16.08 -2.30 2.91
N ALA A 126 -16.78 -1.59 3.80
CA ALA A 126 -17.46 -2.17 4.95
C ALA A 126 -18.66 -3.03 4.53
N ILE A 127 -19.47 -2.56 3.58
CA ILE A 127 -20.59 -3.33 3.02
C ILE A 127 -20.06 -4.64 2.43
N TRP A 128 -18.94 -4.58 1.72
CA TRP A 128 -18.33 -5.78 1.15
C TRP A 128 -17.88 -6.77 2.22
N ASP A 129 -17.21 -6.31 3.27
CA ASP A 129 -16.81 -7.15 4.41
C ASP A 129 -18.02 -7.81 5.09
N TRP A 130 -19.10 -7.05 5.32
CA TRP A 130 -20.32 -7.58 5.90
C TRP A 130 -20.97 -8.64 4.99
N ILE A 131 -21.04 -8.40 3.67
CA ILE A 131 -21.55 -9.38 2.70
C ILE A 131 -20.70 -10.67 2.75
N GLU A 132 -19.38 -10.59 2.83
CA GLU A 132 -18.52 -11.78 2.94
C GLU A 132 -18.79 -12.61 4.21
N ARG A 133 -19.19 -11.96 5.30
CA ARG A 133 -19.56 -12.60 6.56
C ARG A 133 -20.99 -13.15 6.57
N ILE A 134 -21.90 -12.54 5.80
CA ILE A 134 -23.31 -12.95 5.69
C ILE A 134 -23.48 -14.09 4.68
N ALA A 135 -22.81 -14.00 3.54
CA ALA A 135 -22.96 -14.94 2.43
C ALA A 135 -22.20 -16.26 2.69
N CYS A 136 -22.90 -17.29 3.14
CA CYS A 136 -22.31 -18.60 3.47
C CYS A 136 -22.67 -19.71 2.45
N GLU A 137 -23.61 -19.46 1.53
CA GLU A 137 -24.10 -20.42 0.56
C GLU A 137 -24.01 -19.90 -0.87
N GLU A 138 -24.03 -20.83 -1.84
CA GLU A 138 -24.02 -20.50 -3.27
C GLU A 138 -25.16 -19.57 -3.67
N ALA A 139 -26.36 -19.79 -3.11
CA ALA A 139 -27.54 -18.95 -3.37
C ALA A 139 -27.29 -17.48 -3.04
N HIS A 140 -26.65 -17.21 -1.91
CA HIS A 140 -26.31 -15.85 -1.47
C HIS A 140 -25.36 -15.17 -2.46
N TRP A 141 -24.32 -15.85 -2.92
CA TRP A 141 -23.39 -15.30 -3.92
C TRP A 141 -24.04 -15.08 -5.27
N ARG A 142 -25.07 -15.86 -5.63
CA ARG A 142 -25.84 -15.63 -6.85
C ARG A 142 -26.70 -14.36 -6.74
N ILE A 143 -27.21 -14.03 -5.56
CA ILE A 143 -27.88 -12.74 -5.30
C ILE A 143 -26.86 -11.60 -5.50
N VAL A 144 -25.69 -11.66 -4.86
CA VAL A 144 -24.63 -10.64 -5.02
C VAL A 144 -24.28 -10.44 -6.49
N LEU A 145 -24.08 -11.52 -7.25
CA LEU A 145 -23.78 -11.47 -8.68
C LEU A 145 -24.90 -10.79 -9.50
N SER A 146 -26.16 -10.94 -9.09
CA SER A 146 -27.28 -10.31 -9.79
C SER A 146 -27.25 -8.77 -9.72
N TYR A 147 -26.72 -8.24 -8.62
CA TYR A 147 -26.49 -6.82 -8.43
C TYR A 147 -25.21 -6.34 -9.17
N LEU A 148 -24.09 -7.06 -9.01
CA LEU A 148 -22.82 -6.68 -9.65
C LEU A 148 -22.94 -6.61 -11.17
N LYS A 149 -23.77 -7.46 -11.80
CA LYS A 149 -24.03 -7.46 -13.24
C LYS A 149 -24.76 -6.20 -13.76
N GLN A 150 -25.35 -5.40 -12.88
CA GLN A 150 -26.00 -4.14 -13.25
C GLN A 150 -24.99 -3.02 -13.51
N SER A 151 -23.74 -3.18 -13.05
CA SER A 151 -22.67 -2.21 -13.21
C SER A 151 -21.57 -2.74 -14.12
N ASN A 152 -21.12 -1.92 -15.07
CA ASN A 152 -20.00 -2.22 -15.94
C ASN A 152 -18.63 -1.77 -15.37
N SER A 153 -18.53 -1.47 -14.06
CA SER A 153 -17.28 -1.05 -13.47
C SER A 153 -16.25 -2.20 -13.52
N LYS A 154 -14.99 -1.86 -13.83
CA LYS A 154 -13.89 -2.85 -13.81
C LYS A 154 -13.72 -3.50 -12.44
N TYR A 155 -13.99 -2.73 -11.39
CA TYR A 155 -13.93 -3.22 -10.02
C TYR A 155 -14.98 -4.32 -9.77
N ASN A 156 -16.25 -4.08 -10.14
CA ASN A 156 -17.31 -5.08 -10.01
C ASN A 156 -17.06 -6.31 -10.87
N GLN A 157 -16.45 -6.13 -12.05
CA GLN A 157 -16.03 -7.26 -12.89
C GLN A 157 -14.96 -8.11 -12.19
N SER A 158 -14.02 -7.51 -11.47
CA SER A 158 -13.03 -8.25 -10.67
C SER A 158 -13.69 -9.02 -9.54
N LEU A 159 -14.64 -8.40 -8.81
CA LEU A 159 -15.40 -9.08 -7.77
C LEU A 159 -16.20 -10.28 -8.31
N MET A 160 -16.82 -10.13 -9.48
CA MET A 160 -17.53 -11.26 -10.12
C MET A 160 -16.59 -12.42 -10.46
N LEU A 161 -15.37 -12.13 -10.94
CA LEU A 161 -14.37 -13.16 -11.20
C LEU A 161 -14.00 -13.92 -9.93
N ASP A 162 -13.77 -13.20 -8.82
CA ASP A 162 -13.44 -13.79 -7.53
C ASP A 162 -14.60 -14.65 -7.00
N ILE A 163 -15.84 -14.20 -7.15
CA ILE A 163 -17.02 -14.98 -6.74
C ILE A 163 -17.12 -16.25 -7.57
N TYR A 164 -17.03 -16.19 -8.91
CA TYR A 164 -17.10 -17.38 -9.73
C TYR A 164 -16.03 -18.39 -9.39
N ARG A 165 -14.79 -17.92 -9.20
CA ARG A 165 -13.64 -18.79 -8.93
C ARG A 165 -13.65 -19.38 -7.52
N TYR A 166 -13.80 -18.53 -6.49
CA TYR A 166 -13.51 -18.89 -5.11
C TYR A 166 -14.75 -19.21 -4.27
N LYS A 167 -15.91 -18.64 -4.63
CA LYS A 167 -17.14 -18.81 -3.84
C LYS A 167 -18.08 -19.84 -4.49
N LEU A 168 -18.16 -19.89 -5.82
CA LEU A 168 -19.01 -20.81 -6.54
C LEU A 168 -18.26 -22.01 -7.15
N GLY A 169 -16.94 -21.94 -7.32
CA GLY A 169 -16.17 -22.95 -8.04
C GLY A 169 -16.56 -23.09 -9.51
N ASP A 170 -17.19 -22.07 -10.09
CA ASP A 170 -17.58 -22.04 -11.51
C ASP A 170 -16.40 -21.60 -12.37
N GLU A 171 -15.46 -22.54 -12.52
CA GLU A 171 -14.23 -22.30 -13.29
C GLU A 171 -14.49 -22.00 -14.77
N GLU A 172 -15.57 -22.52 -15.34
CA GLU A 172 -15.90 -22.30 -16.76
C GLU A 172 -16.30 -20.84 -16.99
N THR A 173 -17.22 -20.31 -16.17
CA THR A 173 -17.64 -18.91 -16.27
C THR A 173 -16.47 -17.96 -15.93
N TYR A 174 -15.68 -18.28 -14.89
CA TYR A 174 -14.47 -17.53 -14.58
C TYR A 174 -13.53 -17.45 -15.79
N GLU A 175 -13.20 -18.57 -16.43
CA GLU A 175 -12.25 -18.63 -17.55
C GLU A 175 -12.77 -17.82 -18.74
N GLN A 176 -14.07 -17.97 -19.10
CA GLN A 176 -14.69 -17.21 -20.19
C GLN A 176 -14.64 -15.69 -19.95
N MET A 177 -14.95 -15.24 -18.73
CA MET A 177 -14.90 -13.83 -18.37
C MET A 177 -13.45 -13.31 -18.32
N ARG A 178 -12.53 -14.06 -17.73
CA ARG A 178 -11.13 -13.64 -17.59
C ARG A 178 -10.46 -13.44 -18.93
N ILE A 179 -10.66 -14.33 -19.88
CA ILE A 179 -10.10 -14.21 -21.24
C ILE A 179 -10.54 -12.91 -21.93
N GLN A 180 -11.78 -12.47 -21.72
CA GLN A 180 -12.31 -11.24 -22.30
C GLN A 180 -11.77 -9.96 -21.63
N GLN A 181 -11.22 -10.08 -20.42
CA GLN A 181 -10.82 -8.95 -19.59
C GLN A 181 -9.29 -8.83 -19.41
N LEU A 182 -8.49 -9.55 -20.18
CA LEU A 182 -7.03 -9.48 -20.13
C LEU A 182 -6.55 -8.11 -20.61
N THR A 183 -6.17 -7.24 -19.68
CA THR A 183 -5.69 -5.89 -19.97
C THR A 183 -4.39 -5.61 -19.21
N TYR A 184 -4.36 -5.83 -17.90
CA TYR A 184 -3.22 -5.52 -17.06
C TYR A 184 -2.33 -6.74 -16.83
N GLY A 185 -1.06 -6.52 -16.52
CA GLY A 185 -0.14 -7.61 -16.16
C GLY A 185 -0.66 -8.51 -15.04
N SER A 186 -1.41 -7.96 -14.07
CA SER A 186 -2.09 -8.71 -13.02
C SER A 186 -3.14 -9.69 -13.55
N ASP A 187 -3.89 -9.30 -14.59
CA ASP A 187 -4.93 -10.17 -15.17
C ASP A 187 -4.31 -11.39 -15.85
N TYR A 188 -3.23 -11.17 -16.61
CA TYR A 188 -2.46 -12.25 -17.23
C TYR A 188 -1.82 -13.18 -16.20
N LEU A 189 -1.29 -12.62 -15.12
CA LEU A 189 -0.70 -13.40 -14.03
C LEU A 189 -1.74 -14.27 -13.32
N ASP A 190 -2.89 -13.71 -12.96
CA ASP A 190 -3.98 -14.43 -12.32
C ASP A 190 -4.48 -15.57 -13.21
N TYR A 191 -4.68 -15.31 -14.49
CA TYR A 191 -5.10 -16.35 -15.43
C TYR A 191 -4.04 -17.42 -15.66
N ALA A 192 -2.76 -17.05 -15.72
CA ALA A 192 -1.67 -18.02 -15.82
C ALA A 192 -1.60 -18.91 -14.58
N GLN A 193 -1.75 -18.35 -13.38
CA GLN A 193 -1.80 -19.11 -12.13
C GLN A 193 -3.01 -20.05 -12.06
N PHE A 194 -4.16 -19.62 -12.54
CA PHE A 194 -5.34 -20.48 -12.66
C PHE A 194 -5.09 -21.68 -13.58
N LEU A 195 -4.56 -21.44 -14.77
CA LEU A 195 -4.21 -22.52 -15.71
C LEU A 195 -3.17 -23.50 -15.12
N GLU A 196 -2.23 -22.97 -14.35
CA GLU A 196 -1.24 -23.82 -13.67
C GLU A 196 -1.86 -24.70 -12.61
N GLN A 197 -2.83 -24.19 -11.82
CA GLN A 197 -3.60 -24.98 -10.84
C GLN A 197 -4.38 -26.11 -11.53
N LYS A 198 -4.87 -25.88 -12.75
CA LYS A 198 -5.50 -26.92 -13.60
C LYS A 198 -4.49 -27.89 -14.21
N GLY A 199 -3.19 -27.72 -14.00
CA GLY A 199 -2.13 -28.54 -14.57
C GLY A 199 -1.73 -28.16 -16.00
N GLU A 200 -2.31 -27.10 -16.57
CA GLU A 200 -2.08 -26.63 -17.93
C GLU A 200 -0.84 -25.74 -18.04
N LYS A 201 0.30 -26.19 -17.49
CA LYS A 201 1.54 -25.40 -17.33
C LYS A 201 2.05 -24.74 -18.61
N LYS A 202 1.87 -25.42 -19.77
CA LYS A 202 2.30 -24.87 -21.07
C LYS A 202 1.47 -23.64 -21.44
N LYS A 203 0.15 -23.76 -21.37
CA LYS A 203 -0.76 -22.62 -21.64
C LYS A 203 -0.56 -21.48 -20.64
N ALA A 204 -0.35 -21.81 -19.36
CA ALA A 204 -0.04 -20.83 -18.34
C ALA A 204 1.17 -19.96 -18.71
N LEU A 205 2.25 -20.60 -19.16
CA LEU A 205 3.44 -19.87 -19.62
C LEU A 205 3.15 -19.03 -20.88
N GLU A 206 2.45 -19.59 -21.87
CA GLU A 206 2.06 -18.86 -23.09
C GLU A 206 1.23 -17.60 -22.80
N ILE A 207 0.29 -17.69 -21.84
CA ILE A 207 -0.51 -16.55 -21.38
C ILE A 207 0.35 -15.52 -20.65
N ALA A 208 1.25 -15.96 -19.78
CA ALA A 208 2.15 -15.06 -19.07
C ALA A 208 3.11 -14.33 -20.02
N GLU A 209 3.69 -15.04 -21.01
CA GLU A 209 4.52 -14.44 -22.06
C GLU A 209 3.72 -13.45 -22.93
N LYS A 210 2.45 -13.75 -23.21
CA LYS A 210 1.54 -12.83 -23.91
C LYS A 210 1.35 -11.57 -23.08
N GLY A 211 1.10 -11.71 -21.77
CA GLY A 211 0.94 -10.58 -20.85
C GLY A 211 2.19 -9.68 -20.74
N LEU A 212 3.40 -10.24 -20.86
CA LEU A 212 4.62 -9.43 -20.94
C LEU A 212 4.74 -8.59 -22.21
N ARG A 213 4.07 -9.00 -23.31
CA ARG A 213 4.07 -8.24 -24.57
C ARG A 213 2.92 -7.26 -24.69
N GLU A 214 1.75 -7.60 -24.17
CA GLU A 214 0.48 -6.91 -24.43
C GLU A 214 -0.12 -6.27 -23.17
N GLY A 215 0.29 -6.72 -21.98
CA GLY A 215 -0.26 -6.26 -20.69
C GLY A 215 0.15 -4.83 -20.36
N GLU A 216 -0.79 -4.09 -19.79
CA GLU A 216 -0.58 -2.73 -19.31
C GLU A 216 -0.17 -2.71 -17.83
N GLY A 217 0.30 -1.56 -17.38
CA GLY A 217 0.60 -1.29 -15.96
C GLY A 217 1.87 -1.94 -15.46
N PHE A 218 1.85 -2.44 -14.22
CA PHE A 218 3.02 -3.01 -13.55
C PHE A 218 3.19 -4.50 -13.89
N LEU A 219 4.26 -4.84 -14.60
CA LEU A 219 4.55 -6.19 -15.07
C LEU A 219 5.54 -6.97 -14.18
N GLY A 220 5.99 -6.39 -13.04
CA GLY A 220 7.06 -6.97 -12.23
C GLY A 220 6.80 -8.40 -11.77
N ALA A 221 5.61 -8.67 -11.22
CA ALA A 221 5.23 -10.00 -10.76
C ALA A 221 5.11 -11.02 -11.92
N LEU A 222 4.67 -10.56 -13.09
CA LEU A 222 4.57 -11.40 -14.29
C LEU A 222 5.96 -11.76 -14.82
N TYR A 223 6.94 -10.83 -14.79
CA TYR A 223 8.33 -11.12 -15.10
C TYR A 223 8.91 -12.19 -14.17
N GLU A 224 8.67 -12.08 -12.85
CA GLU A 224 9.14 -13.10 -11.89
C GLU A 224 8.50 -14.46 -12.14
N TYR A 225 7.20 -14.50 -12.40
CA TYR A 225 6.50 -15.74 -12.73
C TYR A 225 7.13 -16.44 -13.96
N VAL A 226 7.32 -15.74 -15.08
CA VAL A 226 7.90 -16.31 -16.30
C VAL A 226 9.37 -16.72 -16.07
N PHE A 227 10.14 -15.90 -15.32
CA PHE A 227 11.53 -16.22 -14.97
C PHE A 227 11.66 -17.52 -14.20
N GLU A 228 10.80 -17.74 -13.20
CA GLU A 228 10.78 -18.97 -12.42
C GLU A 228 10.45 -20.20 -13.30
N ARG A 229 9.49 -20.06 -14.23
CA ARG A 229 9.09 -21.16 -15.13
C ARG A 229 10.20 -21.51 -16.09
N TYR A 230 10.89 -20.53 -16.68
CA TYR A 230 12.09 -20.80 -17.49
C TYR A 230 13.18 -21.47 -16.67
N GLY A 231 13.39 -21.06 -15.41
CA GLY A 231 14.32 -21.71 -14.50
C GLY A 231 14.01 -23.19 -14.24
N GLN A 232 12.72 -23.52 -13.98
CA GLN A 232 12.26 -24.89 -13.77
C GLN A 232 12.40 -25.76 -15.03
N MET A 233 12.26 -25.15 -16.21
CA MET A 233 12.42 -25.83 -17.50
C MET A 233 13.90 -25.96 -17.93
N GLY A 234 14.82 -25.32 -17.22
CA GLY A 234 16.24 -25.27 -17.60
C GLY A 234 16.55 -24.35 -18.78
N GLU A 235 15.62 -23.48 -19.18
CA GLU A 235 15.73 -22.53 -20.30
C GLU A 235 16.53 -21.29 -19.92
N LYS A 236 17.83 -21.49 -19.60
CA LYS A 236 18.70 -20.44 -19.05
C LYS A 236 18.84 -19.24 -19.97
N GLU A 237 18.93 -19.46 -21.28
CA GLU A 237 19.06 -18.38 -22.26
C GLU A 237 17.81 -17.50 -22.30
N LYS A 238 16.62 -18.11 -22.26
CA LYS A 238 15.34 -17.38 -22.25
C LYS A 238 15.19 -16.60 -20.93
N ALA A 239 15.54 -17.21 -19.80
CA ALA A 239 15.51 -16.54 -18.51
C ALA A 239 16.45 -15.32 -18.46
N LEU A 240 17.67 -15.45 -19.02
CA LEU A 240 18.60 -14.32 -19.12
C LEU A 240 18.06 -13.22 -20.06
N GLN A 241 17.52 -13.59 -21.20
CA GLN A 241 16.92 -12.64 -22.11
C GLN A 241 15.73 -11.89 -21.49
N LEU A 242 14.93 -12.59 -20.68
CA LEU A 242 13.84 -11.98 -19.93
C LEU A 242 14.33 -10.95 -18.90
N LEU A 243 15.40 -11.25 -18.16
CA LEU A 243 16.01 -10.30 -17.24
C LEU A 243 16.56 -9.04 -17.96
N LYS A 244 17.13 -9.21 -19.15
CA LYS A 244 17.56 -8.08 -19.98
C LYS A 244 16.38 -7.22 -20.45
N GLN A 245 15.28 -7.83 -20.89
CA GLN A 245 14.06 -7.12 -21.25
C GLN A 245 13.47 -6.35 -20.06
N GLN A 246 13.37 -6.99 -18.91
CA GLN A 246 12.90 -6.35 -17.68
C GLN A 246 13.79 -5.15 -17.30
N PHE A 247 15.11 -5.31 -17.39
CA PHE A 247 16.06 -4.23 -17.15
C PHE A 247 15.91 -3.08 -18.14
N GLN A 248 15.65 -3.37 -19.40
CA GLN A 248 15.42 -2.35 -20.43
C GLN A 248 14.18 -1.49 -20.13
N HIS A 249 13.10 -2.10 -19.62
CA HIS A 249 11.86 -1.40 -19.26
C HIS A 249 11.98 -0.63 -17.94
N ARG A 250 12.62 -1.22 -16.94
CA ARG A 250 12.75 -0.63 -15.61
C ARG A 250 14.10 -0.96 -14.99
N PRO A 251 15.15 -0.26 -15.37
CA PRO A 251 16.49 -0.50 -14.84
C PRO A 251 16.56 -0.35 -13.32
N SER A 252 17.24 -1.30 -12.66
CA SER A 252 17.62 -1.22 -11.25
C SER A 252 18.95 -1.95 -11.03
N TYR A 253 19.67 -1.59 -9.97
CA TYR A 253 20.89 -2.28 -9.60
C TYR A 253 20.65 -3.75 -9.24
N GLU A 254 19.52 -4.05 -8.60
CA GLU A 254 19.14 -5.43 -8.25
C GLU A 254 18.93 -6.30 -9.48
N LEU A 255 18.23 -5.80 -10.50
CA LEU A 255 18.08 -6.51 -11.78
C LEU A 255 19.41 -6.69 -12.51
N TYR A 256 20.27 -5.68 -12.47
CA TYR A 256 21.63 -5.80 -13.00
C TYR A 256 22.39 -6.93 -12.33
N LYS A 257 22.44 -6.96 -11.00
CA LYS A 257 23.08 -8.04 -10.24
C LYS A 257 22.51 -9.42 -10.59
N LYS A 258 21.17 -9.51 -10.64
CA LYS A 258 20.45 -10.75 -10.95
C LYS A 258 20.85 -11.27 -12.33
N ALA A 259 20.87 -10.40 -13.35
CA ALA A 259 21.28 -10.76 -14.70
C ALA A 259 22.75 -11.20 -14.79
N ILE A 260 23.65 -10.46 -14.15
CA ILE A 260 25.09 -10.78 -14.10
C ILE A 260 25.37 -12.10 -13.36
N ALA A 261 24.64 -12.35 -12.25
CA ALA A 261 24.76 -13.60 -11.50
C ALA A 261 24.22 -14.81 -12.28
N TYR A 262 23.17 -14.60 -13.07
CA TYR A 262 22.53 -15.64 -13.86
C TYR A 262 23.27 -15.96 -15.18
N ALA A 263 24.01 -15.02 -15.72
CA ALA A 263 24.78 -15.18 -16.94
C ALA A 263 25.89 -16.24 -16.79
N ALA A 264 26.02 -17.11 -17.80
CA ALA A 264 27.12 -18.06 -17.85
C ALA A 264 28.48 -17.31 -17.88
N PRO A 265 29.57 -17.88 -17.31
CA PRO A 265 30.86 -17.23 -17.27
C PRO A 265 31.38 -16.73 -18.64
N SER A 266 31.07 -17.47 -19.71
CA SER A 266 31.54 -17.15 -21.08
C SER A 266 30.84 -15.92 -21.69
N VAL A 267 29.66 -15.53 -21.22
CA VAL A 267 28.89 -14.39 -21.75
C VAL A 267 28.72 -13.25 -20.73
N LYS A 268 29.23 -13.44 -19.53
CA LYS A 268 29.01 -12.52 -18.40
C LYS A 268 29.47 -11.09 -18.69
N GLU A 269 30.64 -10.94 -19.31
CA GLU A 269 31.17 -9.62 -19.64
C GLU A 269 30.36 -8.94 -20.74
N ALA A 270 29.96 -9.69 -21.79
CA ALA A 270 29.10 -9.14 -22.84
C ALA A 270 27.73 -8.69 -22.29
N VAL A 271 27.17 -9.44 -21.33
CA VAL A 271 25.91 -9.03 -20.67
C VAL A 271 26.12 -7.75 -19.87
N ARG A 272 27.24 -7.63 -19.13
CA ARG A 272 27.59 -6.42 -18.38
C ARG A 272 27.65 -5.19 -19.29
N GLU A 273 28.41 -5.29 -20.38
CA GLU A 273 28.56 -4.22 -21.36
C GLU A 273 27.22 -3.82 -21.98
N GLU A 274 26.40 -4.80 -22.35
CA GLU A 274 25.08 -4.57 -22.94
C GLU A 274 24.15 -3.80 -21.97
N LEU A 275 24.00 -4.26 -20.72
CA LEU A 275 23.15 -3.63 -19.72
C LEU A 275 23.65 -2.23 -19.36
N TYR A 276 24.95 -2.04 -19.27
CA TYR A 276 25.55 -0.74 -18.99
C TYR A 276 25.35 0.25 -20.17
N ALA A 277 25.44 -0.22 -21.40
CA ALA A 277 25.18 0.60 -22.58
C ALA A 277 23.71 1.06 -22.69
N LEU A 278 22.75 0.23 -22.23
CA LEU A 278 21.32 0.64 -22.19
C LEU A 278 21.12 1.85 -21.29
N LEU A 279 21.79 1.94 -20.13
CA LEU A 279 21.67 3.07 -19.20
C LEU A 279 22.26 4.37 -19.78
N THR A 280 23.25 4.26 -20.65
CA THR A 280 23.85 5.43 -21.28
C THR A 280 22.86 6.11 -22.25
N ARG A 281 21.94 5.37 -22.83
CA ARG A 281 20.90 5.88 -23.74
C ARG A 281 19.67 6.46 -23.01
N GLN A 282 19.51 6.13 -21.72
CA GLN A 282 18.35 6.49 -20.91
C GLN A 282 18.76 7.42 -19.77
N SER A 283 18.85 8.72 -20.04
CA SER A 283 19.33 9.72 -19.07
C SER A 283 18.57 9.73 -17.73
N PHE A 284 17.28 9.35 -17.74
CA PHE A 284 16.46 9.25 -16.53
C PHE A 284 17.00 8.23 -15.51
N TYR A 285 17.65 7.17 -15.98
CA TYR A 285 18.21 6.13 -15.12
C TYR A 285 19.72 6.27 -14.85
N SER A 286 20.27 7.47 -15.06
CA SER A 286 21.69 7.75 -14.79
C SER A 286 22.12 7.45 -13.36
N TYR A 287 21.21 7.52 -12.39
CA TYR A 287 21.46 7.14 -10.99
C TYR A 287 21.71 5.62 -10.82
N VAL A 288 21.06 4.76 -11.62
CA VAL A 288 21.30 3.31 -11.61
C VAL A 288 22.71 3.03 -12.12
N LYS A 289 23.15 3.77 -13.16
CA LYS A 289 24.51 3.70 -13.67
C LYS A 289 25.52 4.09 -12.59
N ALA A 290 25.28 5.18 -11.86
CA ALA A 290 26.13 5.60 -10.76
C ALA A 290 26.21 4.56 -9.64
N GLU A 291 25.11 3.88 -9.35
CA GLU A 291 25.11 2.79 -8.35
C GLU A 291 25.91 1.58 -8.81
N ILE A 292 25.83 1.21 -10.09
CA ILE A 292 26.67 0.18 -10.69
C ILE A 292 28.14 0.59 -10.60
N ASP A 293 28.49 1.81 -11.03
CA ASP A 293 29.85 2.33 -11.02
C ASP A 293 30.46 2.34 -9.60
N TYR A 294 29.66 2.70 -8.60
CA TYR A 294 30.07 2.65 -7.21
C TYR A 294 30.38 1.22 -6.75
N ASN A 295 29.49 0.27 -7.03
CA ASN A 295 29.61 -1.10 -6.53
C ASN A 295 30.66 -1.92 -7.31
N GLU A 296 30.88 -1.59 -8.58
CA GLU A 296 31.93 -2.23 -9.41
C GLU A 296 33.28 -1.53 -9.33
N GLY A 297 33.38 -0.40 -8.63
CA GLY A 297 34.65 0.31 -8.43
C GLY A 297 35.04 1.25 -9.57
N ASN A 298 34.13 1.58 -10.49
CA ASN A 298 34.33 2.49 -11.62
C ASN A 298 34.35 3.97 -11.16
N SER A 299 35.31 4.29 -10.31
CA SER A 299 35.33 5.58 -9.62
C SER A 299 35.48 6.80 -10.52
N LYS A 300 36.03 6.67 -11.72
CA LYS A 300 36.16 7.79 -12.70
C LYS A 300 34.81 8.15 -13.31
N GLU A 301 34.03 7.15 -13.70
CA GLU A 301 32.68 7.30 -14.25
C GLU A 301 31.74 7.88 -13.21
N LEU A 302 31.81 7.37 -11.98
CA LEU A 302 31.07 7.87 -10.85
C LEU A 302 31.42 9.34 -10.53
N LEU A 303 32.70 9.70 -10.57
CA LEU A 303 33.18 11.08 -10.39
C LEU A 303 32.54 12.02 -11.44
N GLN A 304 32.51 11.61 -12.70
CA GLN A 304 31.88 12.39 -13.75
C GLN A 304 30.39 12.59 -13.49
N TYR A 305 29.69 11.57 -13.06
CA TYR A 305 28.27 11.67 -12.71
C TYR A 305 28.02 12.64 -11.56
N VAL A 306 28.74 12.49 -10.44
CA VAL A 306 28.56 13.34 -9.26
C VAL A 306 28.94 14.80 -9.54
N THR A 307 30.02 15.04 -10.26
CA THR A 307 30.52 16.42 -10.47
C THR A 307 29.82 17.18 -11.59
N LYS A 308 29.28 16.48 -12.60
CA LYS A 308 28.61 17.12 -13.76
C LYS A 308 27.09 17.20 -13.63
N THR A 309 26.47 16.42 -12.73
CA THR A 309 25.01 16.45 -12.55
C THR A 309 24.58 17.71 -11.83
N ALA A 310 23.76 18.52 -12.50
CA ALA A 310 23.26 19.79 -11.95
C ALA A 310 22.25 19.58 -10.82
N SER A 311 21.38 18.57 -10.94
CA SER A 311 20.36 18.20 -9.97
C SER A 311 20.18 16.69 -9.94
N PHE A 312 20.22 16.12 -8.74
CA PHE A 312 19.93 14.69 -8.54
C PHE A 312 18.44 14.45 -8.33
N PRO A 313 17.92 13.25 -8.69
CA PRO A 313 16.58 12.83 -8.29
C PRO A 313 16.40 12.92 -6.77
N ILE A 314 15.17 13.20 -6.31
CA ILE A 314 14.86 13.40 -4.87
C ILE A 314 15.26 12.19 -4.01
N TYR A 315 15.17 10.98 -4.57
CA TYR A 315 15.52 9.72 -3.90
C TYR A 315 17.01 9.34 -4.01
N PHE A 316 17.84 10.17 -4.69
CA PHE A 316 19.27 9.92 -4.82
C PHE A 316 20.04 10.73 -3.77
N ASP A 317 20.72 10.04 -2.85
CA ASP A 317 21.61 10.66 -1.88
C ASP A 317 23.05 10.65 -2.40
N PRO A 318 23.61 11.81 -2.80
CA PRO A 318 24.97 11.89 -3.30
C PRO A 318 26.03 11.70 -2.21
N SER A 319 25.70 11.86 -0.93
CA SER A 319 26.69 11.87 0.18
C SER A 319 27.46 10.56 0.31
N LYS A 320 26.82 9.44 0.05
CA LYS A 320 27.44 8.11 0.00
C LYS A 320 28.57 8.04 -1.03
N TYR A 321 28.33 8.59 -2.21
CA TYR A 321 29.26 8.59 -3.34
C TYR A 321 30.37 9.62 -3.17
N GLU A 322 30.04 10.79 -2.63
CA GLU A 322 31.01 11.84 -2.32
C GLU A 322 32.06 11.34 -1.33
N ARG A 323 31.67 10.63 -0.27
CA ARG A 323 32.61 10.03 0.70
C ARG A 323 33.56 9.05 0.04
N TYR A 324 33.05 8.16 -0.81
CA TYR A 324 33.84 7.18 -1.56
C TYR A 324 34.82 7.86 -2.53
N LEU A 325 34.38 8.95 -3.20
CA LEU A 325 35.20 9.71 -4.15
C LEU A 325 36.21 10.59 -3.47
N ASN A 326 35.99 11.10 -2.27
CA ASN A 326 36.96 11.86 -1.49
C ASN A 326 38.26 11.08 -1.24
N GLU A 327 38.16 9.76 -1.03
CA GLU A 327 39.32 8.90 -0.82
C GLU A 327 40.06 8.58 -2.12
N ARG A 328 39.38 8.53 -3.27
CA ARG A 328 39.91 8.08 -4.56
C ARG A 328 40.29 9.22 -5.51
N HIS A 329 39.57 10.33 -5.42
CA HIS A 329 39.74 11.51 -6.28
C HIS A 329 39.69 12.80 -5.44
N PRO A 330 40.53 12.92 -4.41
CA PRO A 330 40.47 14.01 -3.44
C PRO A 330 40.62 15.40 -4.06
N LEU A 331 41.47 15.58 -5.06
CA LEU A 331 41.71 16.88 -5.66
C LEU A 331 40.55 17.33 -6.54
N GLU A 332 39.96 16.41 -7.29
CA GLU A 332 38.80 16.67 -8.13
C GLU A 332 37.54 16.98 -7.26
N MET A 333 37.38 16.28 -6.14
CA MET A 333 36.33 16.54 -5.19
C MET A 333 36.47 17.89 -4.48
N ILE A 334 37.69 18.28 -4.13
CA ILE A 334 37.98 19.65 -3.63
C ILE A 334 37.56 20.69 -4.67
N ALA A 335 37.88 20.50 -5.94
CA ALA A 335 37.50 21.43 -7.01
C ALA A 335 35.97 21.51 -7.14
N TYR A 336 35.29 20.39 -7.11
CA TYR A 336 33.83 20.31 -7.11
C TYR A 336 33.20 21.06 -5.93
N TYR A 337 33.67 20.81 -4.71
CA TYR A 337 33.17 21.47 -3.51
C TYR A 337 33.41 22.98 -3.53
N LYS A 338 34.57 23.43 -4.01
CA LYS A 338 34.86 24.86 -4.17
C LYS A 338 33.86 25.54 -5.08
N GLN A 339 33.55 24.92 -6.22
CA GLN A 339 32.54 25.43 -7.14
C GLN A 339 31.14 25.51 -6.50
N LYS A 340 30.74 24.47 -5.72
CA LYS A 340 29.47 24.49 -4.97
C LYS A 340 29.42 25.60 -3.91
N VAL A 341 30.53 25.82 -3.20
CA VAL A 341 30.64 26.90 -2.21
C VAL A 341 30.41 28.27 -2.87
N GLU A 342 31.09 28.55 -3.97
CA GLU A 342 30.96 29.82 -4.71
C GLU A 342 29.52 30.03 -5.21
N GLN A 343 28.92 29.00 -5.83
CA GLN A 343 27.54 29.05 -6.31
C GLN A 343 26.53 29.30 -5.19
N LEU A 344 26.70 28.66 -4.04
CA LEU A 344 25.78 28.77 -2.90
C LEU A 344 25.94 30.13 -2.20
N ILE A 345 27.16 30.62 -2.01
CA ILE A 345 27.40 31.94 -1.41
C ILE A 345 26.84 33.03 -2.31
N GLY A 346 26.96 32.89 -3.64
CA GLY A 346 26.42 33.81 -4.64
C GLY A 346 24.89 33.97 -4.56
N GLN A 347 24.14 32.99 -4.05
CA GLN A 347 22.68 33.09 -3.88
C GLN A 347 22.24 34.06 -2.79
N ARG A 348 23.12 34.47 -1.87
CA ARG A 348 22.88 35.44 -0.79
C ARG A 348 21.67 35.11 0.10
N LYS A 349 21.42 33.82 0.37
CA LYS A 349 20.35 33.29 1.22
C LYS A 349 20.92 32.52 2.41
N ARG A 350 20.34 32.67 3.62
CA ARG A 350 20.80 31.90 4.81
C ARG A 350 20.78 30.38 4.61
N SER A 351 19.77 29.86 3.94
CA SER A 351 19.69 28.42 3.61
C SER A 351 20.84 27.96 2.69
N ALA A 352 21.24 28.79 1.72
CA ALA A 352 22.36 28.51 0.86
C ALA A 352 23.70 28.61 1.63
N TYR A 353 23.84 29.55 2.54
CA TYR A 353 25.01 29.67 3.40
C TYR A 353 25.21 28.42 4.28
N ARG A 354 24.15 27.90 4.90
CA ARG A 354 24.23 26.65 5.66
C ARG A 354 24.75 25.48 4.82
N ARG A 355 24.27 25.38 3.58
CA ARG A 355 24.75 24.35 2.65
C ARG A 355 26.20 24.58 2.21
N ALA A 356 26.59 25.83 1.97
CA ALA A 356 27.97 26.17 1.63
C ALA A 356 28.94 25.77 2.74
N ILE A 357 28.56 25.99 4.01
CA ILE A 357 29.37 25.62 5.16
C ILE A 357 29.64 24.11 5.22
N VAL A 358 28.64 23.27 4.88
CA VAL A 358 28.83 21.81 4.78
C VAL A 358 29.94 21.47 3.79
N TYR A 359 29.93 22.08 2.61
CA TYR A 359 30.98 21.85 1.62
C TYR A 359 32.34 22.40 2.05
N ILE A 360 32.37 23.49 2.78
CA ILE A 360 33.64 24.04 3.34
C ILE A 360 34.23 23.05 4.36
N GLU A 361 33.39 22.47 5.21
CA GLU A 361 33.80 21.40 6.15
C GLU A 361 34.34 20.18 5.43
N GLU A 362 33.71 19.76 4.32
CA GLU A 362 34.21 18.67 3.49
C GLU A 362 35.57 19.00 2.84
N ILE A 363 35.77 20.20 2.33
CA ILE A 363 37.04 20.67 1.79
C ILE A 363 38.12 20.59 2.88
N ARG A 364 37.83 21.04 4.11
CA ARG A 364 38.70 20.96 5.26
C ARG A 364 39.10 19.50 5.55
N ARG A 365 38.07 18.63 5.65
CA ARG A 365 38.26 17.21 5.91
C ARG A 365 39.16 16.54 4.86
N VAL A 366 38.91 16.79 3.58
CA VAL A 366 39.71 16.22 2.50
C VAL A 366 41.17 16.71 2.56
N TYR A 367 41.39 18.00 2.78
CA TYR A 367 42.76 18.51 2.90
C TYR A 367 43.52 17.98 4.12
N ILE A 368 42.88 17.94 5.29
CA ILE A 368 43.51 17.60 6.55
C ILE A 368 43.59 16.08 6.73
N ASP A 369 42.45 15.41 6.68
CA ASP A 369 42.33 14.02 7.13
C ASP A 369 42.71 13.02 6.04
N ILE A 370 42.47 13.37 4.75
CA ILE A 370 42.74 12.49 3.62
C ILE A 370 44.12 12.78 2.98
N LEU A 371 44.39 14.04 2.70
CA LEU A 371 45.63 14.43 2.01
C LEU A 371 46.80 14.75 2.95
N GLY A 372 46.57 14.96 4.26
CA GLY A 372 47.60 15.39 5.20
C GLY A 372 48.21 16.76 4.87
N GLN A 373 47.41 17.69 4.29
CA GLN A 373 47.86 18.99 3.79
C GLN A 373 47.20 20.17 4.51
N PRO A 374 47.38 20.35 5.83
CA PRO A 374 46.72 21.41 6.60
C PRO A 374 47.12 22.81 6.12
N ASP A 375 48.32 23.01 5.63
CA ASP A 375 48.73 24.31 5.10
C ASP A 375 47.96 24.75 3.86
N LYS A 376 47.59 23.81 2.98
CA LYS A 376 46.76 24.11 1.81
C LYS A 376 45.33 24.45 2.21
N TRP A 377 44.79 23.81 3.24
CA TRP A 377 43.51 24.19 3.83
C TRP A 377 43.59 25.61 4.37
N LYS A 378 44.60 25.93 5.19
CA LYS A 378 44.78 27.25 5.78
C LYS A 378 44.91 28.34 4.71
N ALA A 379 45.68 28.09 3.67
CA ALA A 379 45.81 29.00 2.53
C ALA A 379 44.46 29.25 1.82
N TYR A 380 43.72 28.17 1.53
CA TYR A 380 42.39 28.28 0.91
C TYR A 380 41.41 29.03 1.82
N PHE A 381 41.34 28.70 3.10
CA PHE A 381 40.47 29.35 4.04
C PHE A 381 40.68 30.86 4.10
N ASN A 382 41.93 31.26 4.28
CA ASN A 382 42.31 32.67 4.38
C ASN A 382 42.02 33.46 3.12
N SER A 383 42.26 32.86 1.94
CA SER A 383 42.11 33.56 0.66
C SER A 383 40.66 33.58 0.15
N ALA A 384 39.89 32.51 0.36
CA ALA A 384 38.57 32.34 -0.25
C ALA A 384 37.41 32.45 0.74
N ILE A 385 37.57 31.96 2.00
CA ILE A 385 36.45 31.87 2.96
C ILE A 385 36.42 33.06 3.94
N ALA A 386 37.55 33.38 4.55
CA ALA A 386 37.64 34.48 5.52
C ALA A 386 37.13 35.83 4.98
N PRO A 387 37.35 36.20 3.69
CA PRO A 387 36.75 37.39 3.13
C PRO A 387 35.22 37.42 3.13
N TYR A 388 34.56 36.27 3.03
CA TYR A 388 33.09 36.20 3.11
C TYR A 388 32.59 36.44 4.53
N GLN A 389 33.33 36.00 5.56
CA GLN A 389 32.99 36.27 6.96
C GLN A 389 32.94 37.78 7.26
N HIS A 390 33.85 38.56 6.65
CA HIS A 390 33.87 40.02 6.81
C HIS A 390 32.82 40.75 5.97
N ARG A 391 32.48 40.25 4.78
CA ARG A 391 31.60 40.92 3.83
C ARG A 391 30.11 40.54 3.96
N LEU A 392 29.81 39.40 4.58
CA LEU A 392 28.48 38.80 4.64
C LEU A 392 28.11 38.45 6.08
N PRO A 393 27.53 39.39 6.84
CA PRO A 393 27.19 39.14 8.26
C PRO A 393 26.29 37.89 8.47
N ALA A 394 25.35 37.66 7.55
CA ALA A 394 24.47 36.51 7.63
C ALA A 394 25.21 35.17 7.39
N PHE A 395 26.27 35.18 6.59
CA PHE A 395 27.13 34.00 6.44
C PHE A 395 27.94 33.76 7.71
N LEU A 396 28.51 34.81 8.31
CA LEU A 396 29.22 34.72 9.59
C LEU A 396 28.32 34.19 10.73
N ASP A 397 27.05 34.66 10.79
CA ASP A 397 26.08 34.14 11.76
C ASP A 397 25.86 32.61 11.61
N GLU A 398 25.67 32.14 10.37
CA GLU A 398 25.44 30.71 10.13
C GLU A 398 26.74 29.90 10.38
N TRP A 399 27.92 30.46 10.08
CA TRP A 399 29.22 29.86 10.36
C TRP A 399 29.43 29.64 11.88
N LYS A 400 29.21 30.70 12.68
CA LYS A 400 29.33 30.63 14.15
C LYS A 400 28.37 29.63 14.81
N LYS A 401 27.13 29.58 14.30
CA LYS A 401 26.14 28.61 14.80
C LYS A 401 26.58 27.16 14.65
N ARG A 402 27.45 26.88 13.70
CA ARG A 402 27.94 25.54 13.41
C ARG A 402 29.29 25.22 14.09
N GLY A 403 29.75 26.12 14.97
CA GLY A 403 30.98 25.94 15.73
C GLY A 403 32.26 26.30 14.96
N GLY A 404 32.11 27.06 13.87
CA GLY A 404 33.25 27.64 13.16
C GLY A 404 33.82 28.85 13.93
N GLU A 405 35.12 28.78 14.24
CA GLU A 405 35.91 29.90 14.80
C GLU A 405 36.36 30.88 13.71
#